data_bd03b2ab1a7244b90be024f2ac25b4a7
#
_entry.id   bd03b2ab1a7244b90be024f2ac25b4a7
#
_cell.length_a   1.000
_cell.length_b   1.000
_cell.length_c   1.000
_cell.angle_alpha   90.00
_cell.angle_beta   90.00
_cell.angle_gamma   90.00
#
_symmetry.space_group_name_H-M   'P 1'
#
loop_
_entity.id
_entity.type
_entity.pdbx_description
1 polymer ?
#
loop_
_entity_poly.entity_id
_entity_poly.type
_entity_poly.pdbx_seq_one_letter_code
_entity_poly.pdbx_strand_id
1 'polypeptide(L)'
;ARPSQVIAAIGLLDEGATVPFIARYRKEVTEGLDDTQLRNLETRLIYLRELEDRRATVLASIEEQGKLTDELRADIEAADSKSRLEDLYLPYKPKRRTRAQIAREAGLEPLADGLLADPMLVPETFAAGFVDADQGVTDVKAALEGARAILMERWGEDAALVGELRNWLTDTGVIRARVIEGKENDAAKYRDYFDHAESLAKIPSHR
;
A
#
# COMPACT_ATOMS: atom_id res chain seq x y z
N ALA A 1 -26.76 -10.70 -5.74
CA ALA A 1 -27.48 -10.13 -6.88
C ALA A 1 -27.10 -10.88 -8.17
N ARG A 2 -28.04 -10.99 -9.11
CA ARG A 2 -27.79 -11.54 -10.45
C ARG A 2 -27.19 -10.45 -11.35
N PRO A 3 -26.43 -10.82 -12.42
CA PRO A 3 -25.83 -9.84 -13.32
C PRO A 3 -26.86 -8.85 -13.93
N SER A 4 -28.06 -9.31 -14.31
CA SER A 4 -29.13 -8.45 -14.82
C SER A 4 -29.57 -7.37 -13.84
N GLN A 5 -29.71 -7.73 -12.56
CA GLN A 5 -30.06 -6.81 -11.48
C GLN A 5 -28.96 -5.75 -11.27
N VAL A 6 -27.70 -6.16 -11.33
CA VAL A 6 -26.56 -5.25 -11.18
C VAL A 6 -26.52 -4.25 -12.33
N ILE A 7 -26.66 -4.72 -13.58
CA ILE A 7 -26.67 -3.86 -14.77
C ILE A 7 -27.83 -2.84 -14.70
N ALA A 8 -29.03 -3.31 -14.34
CA ALA A 8 -30.19 -2.43 -14.22
C ALA A 8 -30.01 -1.36 -13.12
N ALA A 9 -29.45 -1.76 -11.96
CA ALA A 9 -29.18 -0.82 -10.88
C ALA A 9 -28.11 0.21 -11.25
N ILE A 10 -27.03 -0.21 -11.94
CA ILE A 10 -25.98 0.70 -12.44
C ILE A 10 -26.59 1.70 -13.42
N GLY A 11 -27.44 1.27 -14.36
CA GLY A 11 -28.11 2.17 -15.30
C GLY A 11 -28.91 3.27 -14.61
N LEU A 12 -29.71 2.90 -13.59
CA LEU A 12 -30.46 3.87 -12.80
C LEU A 12 -29.60 4.85 -12.02
N LEU A 13 -28.49 4.36 -11.44
CA LEU A 13 -27.51 5.21 -10.73
C LEU A 13 -26.84 6.20 -11.69
N ASP A 14 -26.51 5.76 -12.89
CA ASP A 14 -25.88 6.60 -13.94
C ASP A 14 -26.84 7.67 -14.49
N GLU A 15 -28.15 7.40 -14.46
CA GLU A 15 -29.20 8.37 -14.76
C GLU A 15 -29.41 9.37 -13.60
N GLY A 16 -28.69 9.24 -12.49
CA GLY A 16 -28.75 10.13 -11.33
C GLY A 16 -29.82 9.74 -10.28
N ALA A 17 -30.40 8.54 -10.38
CA ALA A 17 -31.30 8.07 -9.35
C ALA A 17 -30.55 7.71 -8.06
N THR A 18 -31.11 8.11 -6.90
CA THR A 18 -30.53 7.78 -5.61
C THR A 18 -30.92 6.38 -5.13
N VAL A 19 -30.09 5.73 -4.31
CA VAL A 19 -30.40 4.41 -3.74
C VAL A 19 -31.76 4.36 -3.05
N PRO A 20 -32.17 5.32 -2.19
CA PRO A 20 -33.52 5.32 -1.60
C PRO A 20 -34.65 5.41 -2.63
N PHE A 21 -34.45 6.16 -3.73
CA PHE A 21 -35.43 6.26 -4.81
C PHE A 21 -35.55 4.93 -5.55
N ILE A 22 -34.44 4.29 -5.90
CA ILE A 22 -34.43 2.99 -6.58
C ILE A 22 -35.10 1.93 -5.71
N ALA A 23 -34.71 1.84 -4.43
CA ALA A 23 -35.28 0.87 -3.48
C ALA A 23 -36.79 1.01 -3.30
N ARG A 24 -37.34 2.21 -3.42
CA ARG A 24 -38.74 2.48 -3.19
C ARG A 24 -39.58 2.43 -4.47
N TYR A 25 -39.07 2.98 -5.57
CA TYR A 25 -39.88 3.29 -6.76
C TYR A 25 -39.41 2.55 -8.03
N ARG A 26 -38.34 1.76 -7.98
CA ARG A 26 -37.78 1.02 -9.13
C ARG A 26 -37.47 -0.44 -8.82
N LYS A 27 -38.20 -1.03 -7.87
CA LYS A 27 -38.03 -2.44 -7.49
C LYS A 27 -38.26 -3.40 -8.65
N GLU A 28 -39.18 -3.08 -9.52
CA GLU A 28 -39.50 -3.88 -10.70
C GLU A 28 -38.34 -3.91 -11.69
N VAL A 29 -37.61 -2.81 -11.86
CA VAL A 29 -36.47 -2.69 -12.77
C VAL A 29 -35.27 -3.45 -12.22
N THR A 30 -35.03 -3.40 -10.91
CA THR A 30 -33.93 -4.09 -10.24
C THR A 30 -34.29 -5.50 -9.80
N GLU A 31 -35.46 -6.01 -10.21
CA GLU A 31 -35.96 -7.33 -9.84
C GLU A 31 -35.88 -7.59 -8.32
N GLY A 32 -36.20 -6.57 -7.51
CA GLY A 32 -36.37 -6.70 -6.07
C GLY A 32 -35.07 -6.48 -5.23
N LEU A 33 -34.04 -5.82 -5.74
CA LEU A 33 -32.91 -5.41 -4.89
C LEU A 33 -33.39 -4.53 -3.74
N ASP A 34 -32.95 -4.85 -2.52
CA ASP A 34 -33.23 -4.06 -1.32
C ASP A 34 -32.23 -2.89 -1.14
N ASP A 35 -32.53 -2.00 -0.17
CA ASP A 35 -31.72 -0.82 0.11
C ASP A 35 -30.27 -1.18 0.50
N THR A 36 -30.07 -2.25 1.27
CA THR A 36 -28.74 -2.69 1.70
C THR A 36 -27.93 -3.19 0.50
N GLN A 37 -28.54 -3.99 -0.36
CA GLN A 37 -27.91 -4.50 -1.57
C GLN A 37 -27.54 -3.36 -2.53
N LEU A 38 -28.42 -2.39 -2.70
CA LEU A 38 -28.18 -1.22 -3.55
C LEU A 38 -27.05 -0.33 -3.01
N ARG A 39 -26.99 -0.09 -1.69
CA ARG A 39 -25.89 0.67 -1.05
C ARG A 39 -24.54 -0.04 -1.23
N ASN A 40 -24.53 -1.34 -1.02
CA ASN A 40 -23.31 -2.13 -1.22
C ASN A 40 -22.85 -2.10 -2.70
N LEU A 41 -23.81 -2.18 -3.63
CA LEU A 41 -23.53 -2.08 -5.05
C LEU A 41 -22.99 -0.69 -5.41
N GLU A 42 -23.64 0.40 -4.96
CA GLU A 42 -23.19 1.78 -5.20
C GLU A 42 -21.77 2.00 -4.66
N THR A 43 -21.51 1.59 -3.41
CA THR A 43 -20.19 1.71 -2.80
C THR A 43 -19.13 0.96 -3.61
N ARG A 44 -19.45 -0.28 -4.06
CA ARG A 44 -18.50 -1.07 -4.85
C ARG A 44 -18.32 -0.49 -6.25
N LEU A 45 -19.38 0.02 -6.88
CA LEU A 45 -19.32 0.66 -8.19
C LEU A 45 -18.41 1.89 -8.18
N ILE A 46 -18.58 2.78 -7.20
CA ILE A 46 -17.72 3.96 -7.01
C ILE A 46 -16.26 3.52 -6.86
N TYR A 47 -16.00 2.55 -5.96
CA TYR A 47 -14.66 2.04 -5.74
C TYR A 47 -14.01 1.50 -7.01
N LEU A 48 -14.74 0.69 -7.80
CA LEU A 48 -14.20 0.10 -9.03
C LEU A 48 -13.94 1.15 -10.11
N ARG A 49 -14.81 2.16 -10.25
CA ARG A 49 -14.60 3.28 -11.18
C ARG A 49 -13.34 4.08 -10.83
N GLU A 50 -13.18 4.41 -9.55
CA GLU A 50 -11.97 5.08 -9.07
C GLU A 50 -10.71 4.23 -9.26
N LEU A 51 -10.81 2.90 -9.15
CA LEU A 51 -9.71 1.99 -9.43
C LEU A 51 -9.33 2.01 -10.92
N GLU A 52 -10.31 1.99 -11.83
CA GLU A 52 -10.07 2.06 -13.28
C GLU A 52 -9.46 3.40 -13.70
N ASP A 53 -10.01 4.51 -13.21
CA ASP A 53 -9.46 5.84 -13.47
C ASP A 53 -7.99 5.94 -12.99
N ARG A 54 -7.75 5.39 -11.80
CA ARG A 54 -6.39 5.35 -11.25
C ARG A 54 -5.46 4.47 -12.07
N ARG A 55 -5.94 3.30 -12.54
CA ARG A 55 -5.19 2.38 -13.40
C ARG A 55 -4.76 3.06 -14.70
N ALA A 56 -5.68 3.74 -15.37
CA ALA A 56 -5.37 4.48 -16.58
C ALA A 56 -4.29 5.55 -16.34
N THR A 57 -4.38 6.28 -15.23
CA THR A 57 -3.38 7.29 -14.84
C THR A 57 -2.01 6.67 -14.60
N VAL A 58 -1.95 5.53 -13.91
CA VAL A 58 -0.70 4.80 -13.60
C VAL A 58 -0.05 4.29 -14.88
N LEU A 59 -0.82 3.64 -15.77
CA LEU A 59 -0.31 3.15 -17.05
C LEU A 59 0.27 4.29 -17.90
N ALA A 60 -0.45 5.39 -18.05
CA ALA A 60 0.02 6.55 -18.79
C ALA A 60 1.33 7.12 -18.20
N SER A 61 1.41 7.25 -16.87
CA SER A 61 2.60 7.77 -16.20
C SER A 61 3.85 6.89 -16.39
N ILE A 62 3.69 5.56 -16.40
CA ILE A 62 4.82 4.63 -16.60
C ILE A 62 5.21 4.59 -18.09
N GLU A 63 4.24 4.68 -18.99
CA GLU A 63 4.46 4.72 -20.44
C GLU A 63 5.23 5.97 -20.86
N GLU A 64 4.86 7.16 -20.32
CA GLU A 64 5.61 8.41 -20.53
C GLU A 64 7.09 8.31 -20.09
N GLN A 65 7.39 7.49 -19.09
CA GLN A 65 8.75 7.22 -18.64
C GLN A 65 9.49 6.21 -19.52
N GLY A 66 8.83 5.56 -20.48
CA GLY A 66 9.39 4.52 -21.32
C GLY A 66 9.73 3.22 -20.55
N LYS A 67 9.08 3.00 -19.40
CA LYS A 67 9.35 1.87 -18.49
C LYS A 67 8.25 0.82 -18.45
N LEU A 68 7.19 0.98 -19.22
CA LEU A 68 6.06 0.04 -19.24
C LEU A 68 6.41 -1.17 -20.08
N THR A 69 6.66 -2.33 -19.43
CA THR A 69 6.82 -3.63 -20.08
C THR A 69 5.47 -4.32 -20.22
N ASP A 70 5.39 -5.35 -21.08
CA ASP A 70 4.16 -6.13 -21.26
C ASP A 70 3.76 -6.88 -19.97
N GLU A 71 4.75 -7.40 -19.23
CA GLU A 71 4.52 -8.06 -17.95
C GLU A 71 3.96 -7.07 -16.92
N LEU A 72 4.57 -5.88 -16.80
CA LEU A 72 4.11 -4.86 -15.86
C LEU A 72 2.71 -4.36 -16.21
N ARG A 73 2.40 -4.20 -17.51
CA ARG A 73 1.06 -3.86 -17.99
C ARG A 73 0.05 -4.91 -17.54
N ALA A 74 0.35 -6.19 -17.75
CA ALA A 74 -0.52 -7.29 -17.34
C ALA A 74 -0.75 -7.32 -15.82
N ASP A 75 0.30 -7.10 -15.03
CA ASP A 75 0.19 -7.04 -13.56
C ASP A 75 -0.67 -5.87 -13.08
N ILE A 76 -0.52 -4.69 -13.71
CA ILE A 76 -1.33 -3.50 -13.42
C ILE A 76 -2.80 -3.72 -13.81
N GLU A 77 -3.06 -4.33 -14.97
CA GLU A 77 -4.40 -4.66 -15.43
C GLU A 77 -5.09 -5.71 -14.54
N ALA A 78 -4.32 -6.67 -14.02
CA ALA A 78 -4.81 -7.70 -13.10
C ALA A 78 -4.99 -7.21 -11.65
N ALA A 79 -4.51 -6.00 -11.29
CA ALA A 79 -4.64 -5.49 -9.93
C ALA A 79 -6.11 -5.28 -9.55
N ASP A 80 -6.58 -5.99 -8.52
CA ASP A 80 -7.98 -6.02 -8.06
C ASP A 80 -8.28 -4.99 -6.97
N SER A 81 -7.25 -4.29 -6.50
CA SER A 81 -7.33 -3.31 -5.42
C SER A 81 -6.42 -2.11 -5.63
N LYS A 82 -6.84 -0.96 -5.08
CA LYS A 82 -6.01 0.26 -5.08
C LYS A 82 -4.66 0.03 -4.42
N SER A 83 -4.62 -0.75 -3.34
CA SER A 83 -3.37 -1.07 -2.64
C SER A 83 -2.39 -1.81 -3.54
N ARG A 84 -2.85 -2.86 -4.25
CA ARG A 84 -2.01 -3.61 -5.19
C ARG A 84 -1.53 -2.73 -6.34
N LEU A 85 -2.42 -1.89 -6.88
CA LEU A 85 -2.08 -0.95 -7.95
C LEU A 85 -1.00 0.06 -7.51
N GLU A 86 -1.13 0.64 -6.30
CA GLU A 86 -0.14 1.57 -5.78
C GLU A 86 1.20 0.89 -5.47
N ASP A 87 1.19 -0.35 -5.00
CA ASP A 87 2.43 -1.12 -4.78
C ASP A 87 3.20 -1.32 -6.09
N LEU A 88 2.50 -1.68 -7.18
CA LEU A 88 3.09 -1.81 -8.51
C LEU A 88 3.61 -0.48 -9.09
N TYR A 89 2.93 0.62 -8.78
CA TYR A 89 3.30 1.96 -9.24
C TYR A 89 4.47 2.58 -8.46
N LEU A 90 4.67 2.18 -7.20
CA LEU A 90 5.60 2.84 -6.27
C LEU A 90 7.02 3.02 -6.81
N PRO A 91 7.64 2.05 -7.52
CA PRO A 91 8.97 2.20 -8.11
C PRO A 91 9.04 3.30 -9.20
N TYR A 92 7.91 3.55 -9.86
CA TYR A 92 7.81 4.47 -11.01
C TYR A 92 7.27 5.84 -10.64
N LYS A 93 6.77 5.98 -9.41
CA LYS A 93 6.20 7.24 -8.92
C LYS A 93 7.28 8.32 -8.85
N PRO A 94 7.08 9.50 -9.45
CA PRO A 94 8.04 10.59 -9.35
C PRO A 94 8.34 10.93 -7.90
N LYS A 95 9.60 10.84 -7.51
CA LYS A 95 10.05 11.07 -6.14
C LYS A 95 10.99 12.27 -6.09
N ARG A 96 11.01 12.95 -4.95
CA ARG A 96 12.12 13.83 -4.61
C ARG A 96 13.38 12.96 -4.39
N ARG A 97 14.57 13.56 -4.54
CA ARG A 97 15.84 12.88 -4.27
C ARG A 97 15.83 12.20 -2.90
N THR A 98 15.84 10.85 -2.89
CA THR A 98 15.75 10.03 -1.68
C THR A 98 17.14 9.82 -1.07
N ARG A 99 17.18 9.37 0.21
CA ARG A 99 18.45 8.95 0.84
C ARG A 99 19.10 7.78 0.09
N ALA A 100 18.30 6.86 -0.43
CA ALA A 100 18.79 5.74 -1.23
C ALA A 100 19.40 6.22 -2.55
N GLN A 101 18.79 7.20 -3.21
CA GLN A 101 19.34 7.78 -4.43
C GLN A 101 20.67 8.50 -4.16
N ILE A 102 20.77 9.28 -3.08
CA ILE A 102 22.01 9.93 -2.65
C ILE A 102 23.10 8.86 -2.40
N ALA A 103 22.75 7.77 -1.75
CA ALA A 103 23.68 6.68 -1.47
C ALA A 103 24.15 5.96 -2.75
N ARG A 104 23.26 5.76 -3.74
CA ARG A 104 23.64 5.20 -5.06
C ARG A 104 24.59 6.15 -5.81
N GLU A 105 24.30 7.43 -5.81
CA GLU A 105 25.16 8.44 -6.41
C GLU A 105 26.54 8.50 -5.75
N ALA A 106 26.60 8.20 -4.45
CA ALA A 106 27.85 8.06 -3.69
C ALA A 106 28.55 6.68 -3.86
N GLY A 107 28.07 5.81 -4.77
CA GLY A 107 28.70 4.53 -5.09
C GLY A 107 28.48 3.43 -4.06
N LEU A 108 27.45 3.52 -3.20
CA LEU A 108 27.22 2.55 -2.12
C LEU A 108 26.34 1.36 -2.52
N GLU A 109 25.90 1.26 -3.78
CA GLU A 109 25.08 0.12 -4.24
C GLU A 109 25.83 -1.22 -4.15
N PRO A 110 27.14 -1.33 -4.55
CA PRO A 110 27.89 -2.57 -4.39
C PRO A 110 28.09 -2.98 -2.91
N LEU A 111 28.12 -2.02 -1.97
CA LEU A 111 28.15 -2.33 -0.54
C LEU A 111 26.82 -2.97 -0.11
N ALA A 112 25.70 -2.39 -0.52
CA ALA A 112 24.37 -2.92 -0.22
C ALA A 112 24.18 -4.34 -0.79
N ASP A 113 24.60 -4.56 -2.04
CA ASP A 113 24.50 -5.85 -2.72
C ASP A 113 25.42 -6.91 -2.08
N GLY A 114 26.66 -6.54 -1.75
CA GLY A 114 27.61 -7.45 -1.12
C GLY A 114 27.13 -7.91 0.26
N LEU A 115 26.65 -7.00 1.10
CA LEU A 115 26.11 -7.33 2.42
C LEU A 115 24.84 -8.20 2.33
N LEU A 116 24.03 -8.03 1.30
CA LEU A 116 22.84 -8.85 1.09
C LEU A 116 23.21 -10.25 0.57
N ALA A 117 24.22 -10.35 -0.28
CA ALA A 117 24.64 -11.61 -0.91
C ALA A 117 25.38 -12.54 0.05
N ASP A 118 26.15 -12.01 1.00
CA ASP A 118 26.91 -12.79 1.96
C ASP A 118 26.67 -12.36 3.42
N PRO A 119 25.78 -13.08 4.14
CA PRO A 119 25.47 -12.79 5.55
C PRO A 119 26.65 -13.03 6.51
N MET A 120 27.74 -13.64 6.05
CA MET A 120 28.94 -13.91 6.88
C MET A 120 29.94 -12.76 6.87
N LEU A 121 29.76 -11.78 6.01
CA LEU A 121 30.59 -10.57 6.01
C LEU A 121 30.41 -9.79 7.33
N VAL A 122 31.56 -9.30 7.85
CA VAL A 122 31.51 -8.31 8.94
C VAL A 122 31.23 -6.94 8.32
N PRO A 123 30.04 -6.37 8.57
CA PRO A 123 29.60 -5.19 7.85
C PRO A 123 30.56 -4.00 7.94
N GLU A 124 31.12 -3.74 9.12
CA GLU A 124 32.03 -2.63 9.35
C GLU A 124 33.34 -2.79 8.57
N THR A 125 33.87 -4.01 8.51
CA THR A 125 35.09 -4.31 7.77
C THR A 125 34.88 -4.15 6.27
N PHE A 126 33.76 -4.64 5.75
CA PHE A 126 33.45 -4.55 4.34
C PHE A 126 33.16 -3.09 3.94
N ALA A 127 32.39 -2.34 4.76
CA ALA A 127 32.04 -0.95 4.51
C ALA A 127 33.25 0.01 4.56
N ALA A 128 34.34 -0.34 5.23
CA ALA A 128 35.53 0.49 5.29
C ALA A 128 36.14 0.78 3.89
N GLY A 129 35.95 -0.15 2.93
CA GLY A 129 36.39 0.04 1.55
C GLY A 129 35.52 1.01 0.72
N PHE A 130 34.41 1.47 1.27
CA PHE A 130 33.45 2.39 0.61
C PHE A 130 33.43 3.79 1.23
N VAL A 131 34.34 4.08 2.17
CA VAL A 131 34.47 5.42 2.75
C VAL A 131 35.12 6.34 1.74
N ASP A 132 34.42 7.40 1.37
CA ASP A 132 34.88 8.42 0.41
C ASP A 132 34.29 9.79 0.82
N ALA A 133 35.11 10.62 1.43
CA ALA A 133 34.69 11.94 1.91
C ALA A 133 34.31 12.89 0.76
N ASP A 134 34.92 12.72 -0.43
CA ASP A 134 34.62 13.54 -1.62
C ASP A 134 33.22 13.24 -2.18
N GLN A 135 32.73 12.01 -1.97
CA GLN A 135 31.37 11.59 -2.31
C GLN A 135 30.38 11.77 -1.14
N GLY A 136 30.83 12.36 -0.04
CA GLY A 136 30.00 12.61 1.15
C GLY A 136 29.86 11.40 2.10
N VAL A 137 30.63 10.34 1.89
CA VAL A 137 30.67 9.16 2.78
C VAL A 137 31.86 9.31 3.73
N THR A 138 31.65 10.00 4.84
CA THR A 138 32.70 10.45 5.75
C THR A 138 33.30 9.36 6.62
N ASP A 139 32.55 8.30 6.90
CA ASP A 139 32.94 7.21 7.77
C ASP A 139 32.18 5.91 7.46
N VAL A 140 32.58 4.82 8.11
CA VAL A 140 31.97 3.48 7.99
C VAL A 140 30.49 3.51 8.34
N LYS A 141 30.09 4.31 9.33
CA LYS A 141 28.71 4.43 9.75
C LYS A 141 27.87 5.07 8.64
N ALA A 142 28.36 6.14 8.01
CA ALA A 142 27.71 6.78 6.88
C ALA A 142 27.56 5.81 5.69
N ALA A 143 28.58 5.01 5.40
CA ALA A 143 28.54 3.98 4.36
C ALA A 143 27.42 2.94 4.64
N LEU A 144 27.36 2.41 5.86
CA LEU A 144 26.35 1.45 6.28
C LEU A 144 24.92 2.05 6.30
N GLU A 145 24.77 3.30 6.72
CA GLU A 145 23.46 3.99 6.67
C GLU A 145 23.00 4.19 5.22
N GLY A 146 23.92 4.50 4.31
CA GLY A 146 23.62 4.59 2.87
C GLY A 146 23.22 3.26 2.27
N ALA A 147 23.97 2.18 2.54
CA ALA A 147 23.63 0.83 2.10
C ALA A 147 22.27 0.39 2.64
N ARG A 148 22.00 0.66 3.92
CA ARG A 148 20.68 0.41 4.53
C ARG A 148 19.56 1.17 3.84
N ALA A 149 19.77 2.44 3.49
CA ALA A 149 18.76 3.23 2.80
C ALA A 149 18.42 2.63 1.43
N ILE A 150 19.43 2.13 0.69
CA ILE A 150 19.25 1.45 -0.60
C ILE A 150 18.41 0.18 -0.42
N LEU A 151 18.75 -0.68 0.55
CA LEU A 151 18.02 -1.92 0.79
C LEU A 151 16.58 -1.66 1.26
N MET A 152 16.39 -0.68 2.14
CA MET A 152 15.05 -0.30 2.61
C MET A 152 14.15 0.19 1.47
N GLU A 153 14.70 0.99 0.55
CA GLU A 153 13.94 1.44 -0.64
C GLU A 153 13.62 0.25 -1.55
N ARG A 154 14.59 -0.61 -1.84
CA ARG A 154 14.43 -1.79 -2.69
C ARG A 154 13.33 -2.72 -2.18
N TRP A 155 13.34 -3.05 -0.89
CA TRP A 155 12.32 -3.92 -0.28
C TRP A 155 10.96 -3.23 -0.14
N GLY A 156 10.95 -1.93 0.16
CA GLY A 156 9.70 -1.15 0.23
C GLY A 156 9.01 -0.97 -1.11
N GLU A 157 9.74 -1.12 -2.21
CA GLU A 157 9.24 -1.03 -3.59
C GLU A 157 8.97 -2.39 -4.24
N ASP A 158 9.28 -3.48 -3.55
CA ASP A 158 8.92 -4.83 -3.99
C ASP A 158 7.44 -5.10 -3.70
N ALA A 159 6.62 -4.95 -4.74
CA ALA A 159 5.17 -5.10 -4.64
C ALA A 159 4.73 -6.51 -4.21
N ALA A 160 5.51 -7.55 -4.52
CA ALA A 160 5.22 -8.92 -4.10
C ALA A 160 5.48 -9.09 -2.60
N LEU A 161 6.67 -8.69 -2.15
CA LEU A 161 7.07 -8.74 -0.73
C LEU A 161 6.11 -7.92 0.14
N VAL A 162 5.80 -6.68 -0.25
CA VAL A 162 4.89 -5.80 0.50
C VAL A 162 3.48 -6.39 0.55
N GLY A 163 3.01 -6.98 -0.54
CA GLY A 163 1.72 -7.67 -0.60
C GLY A 163 1.65 -8.87 0.34
N GLU A 164 2.67 -9.73 0.33
CA GLU A 164 2.75 -10.91 1.22
C GLU A 164 2.81 -10.48 2.69
N LEU A 165 3.63 -9.49 3.04
CA LEU A 165 3.73 -8.97 4.40
C LEU A 165 2.42 -8.35 4.89
N ARG A 166 1.70 -7.64 4.01
CA ARG A 166 0.38 -7.07 4.32
C ARG A 166 -0.63 -8.17 4.64
N ASN A 167 -0.70 -9.22 3.82
CA ASN A 167 -1.58 -10.35 4.04
C ASN A 167 -1.23 -11.07 5.35
N TRP A 168 0.04 -11.40 5.54
CA TRP A 168 0.52 -12.02 6.77
C TRP A 168 0.18 -11.19 8.02
N LEU A 169 0.40 -9.87 7.97
CA LEU A 169 0.09 -8.97 9.09
C LEU A 169 -1.42 -8.90 9.34
N THR A 170 -2.23 -8.89 8.29
CA THR A 170 -3.71 -8.87 8.43
C THR A 170 -4.21 -10.12 9.12
N ASP A 171 -3.65 -11.29 8.78
CA ASP A 171 -4.07 -12.59 9.32
C ASP A 171 -3.56 -12.85 10.73
N THR A 172 -2.33 -12.44 11.04
CA THR A 172 -1.64 -12.78 12.29
C THR A 172 -1.42 -11.61 13.23
N GLY A 173 -1.57 -10.38 12.72
CA GLY A 173 -1.27 -9.17 13.48
C GLY A 173 -2.19 -8.95 14.67
N VAL A 174 -1.64 -8.34 15.72
CA VAL A 174 -2.36 -7.96 16.93
C VAL A 174 -2.12 -6.47 17.20
N ILE A 175 -3.21 -5.71 17.29
CA ILE A 175 -3.17 -4.33 17.79
C ILE A 175 -3.11 -4.37 19.30
N ARG A 176 -2.16 -3.63 19.89
CA ARG A 176 -2.04 -3.46 21.33
C ARG A 176 -2.10 -2.00 21.68
N ALA A 177 -2.91 -1.67 22.69
CA ALA A 177 -2.93 -0.37 23.33
C ALA A 177 -2.51 -0.51 24.78
N ARG A 178 -1.65 0.39 25.25
CA ARG A 178 -1.23 0.48 26.65
C ARG A 178 -1.26 1.92 27.10
N VAL A 179 -1.68 2.15 28.33
CA VAL A 179 -1.58 3.48 28.92
C VAL A 179 -0.11 3.83 29.16
N ILE A 180 0.23 5.09 28.95
CA ILE A 180 1.55 5.62 29.29
C ILE A 180 1.60 5.76 30.80
N GLU A 181 2.66 5.25 31.43
CA GLU A 181 2.88 5.33 32.87
C GLU A 181 2.74 6.78 33.40
N GLY A 182 1.95 6.97 34.43
CA GLY A 182 1.65 8.27 35.00
C GLY A 182 0.56 9.07 34.27
N LYS A 183 -0.07 8.53 33.22
CA LYS A 183 -1.15 9.17 32.46
C LYS A 183 -2.52 8.54 32.68
N GLU A 184 -2.67 7.65 33.65
CA GLU A 184 -3.88 6.88 33.92
C GLU A 184 -5.09 7.78 34.20
N ASN A 185 -4.87 8.87 34.97
CA ASN A 185 -5.93 9.81 35.30
C ASN A 185 -6.35 10.68 34.11
N ASP A 186 -5.40 11.15 33.30
CA ASP A 186 -5.66 11.95 32.11
C ASP A 186 -6.41 11.13 31.04
N ALA A 187 -6.14 9.83 30.99
CA ALA A 187 -6.72 8.88 30.06
C ALA A 187 -7.94 8.12 30.60
N ALA A 188 -8.50 8.49 31.74
CA ALA A 188 -9.53 7.72 32.46
C ALA A 188 -10.72 7.28 31.58
N LYS A 189 -11.12 8.10 30.60
CA LYS A 189 -12.20 7.77 29.63
C LYS A 189 -11.86 6.63 28.66
N TYR A 190 -10.57 6.26 28.56
CA TYR A 190 -10.07 5.16 27.71
C TYR A 190 -9.61 3.96 28.53
N ARG A 191 -10.08 3.79 29.76
CA ARG A 191 -9.65 2.74 30.71
C ARG A 191 -9.70 1.34 30.10
N ASP A 192 -10.70 1.05 29.26
CA ASP A 192 -10.86 -0.26 28.61
C ASP A 192 -9.73 -0.59 27.62
N TYR A 193 -8.90 0.41 27.24
CA TYR A 193 -7.76 0.27 26.34
C TYR A 193 -6.40 0.36 27.06
N PHE A 194 -6.36 0.40 28.39
CA PHE A 194 -5.11 0.54 29.16
C PHE A 194 -4.17 -0.65 29.03
N ASP A 195 -4.72 -1.84 28.84
CA ASP A 195 -3.99 -3.05 28.45
C ASP A 195 -4.90 -3.88 27.54
N HIS A 196 -5.04 -3.42 26.31
CA HIS A 196 -5.92 -4.01 25.32
C HIS A 196 -5.09 -4.66 24.21
N ALA A 197 -5.49 -5.86 23.79
CA ALA A 197 -4.90 -6.55 22.65
C ALA A 197 -6.00 -7.25 21.85
N GLU A 198 -6.04 -6.98 20.53
CA GLU A 198 -7.03 -7.56 19.64
C GLU A 198 -6.43 -7.93 18.29
N SER A 199 -6.83 -9.07 17.73
CA SER A 199 -6.39 -9.52 16.41
C SER A 199 -6.90 -8.59 15.32
N LEU A 200 -6.03 -8.18 14.38
CA LEU A 200 -6.38 -7.38 13.21
C LEU A 200 -7.52 -8.02 12.40
N ALA A 201 -7.51 -9.35 12.23
CA ALA A 201 -8.52 -10.07 11.49
C ALA A 201 -9.92 -10.05 12.14
N LYS A 202 -10.01 -9.70 13.44
CA LYS A 202 -11.26 -9.75 14.23
C LYS A 202 -11.72 -8.39 14.73
N ILE A 203 -10.84 -7.40 14.72
CA ILE A 203 -11.15 -6.08 15.26
C ILE A 203 -12.29 -5.41 14.46
N PRO A 204 -13.34 -4.92 15.12
CA PRO A 204 -14.39 -4.17 14.43
C PRO A 204 -13.88 -2.84 13.89
N SER A 205 -14.39 -2.42 12.73
CA SER A 205 -13.95 -1.21 12.02
C SER A 205 -14.07 0.10 12.81
N HIS A 206 -14.87 0.12 13.90
CA HIS A 206 -15.05 1.30 14.76
C HIS A 206 -14.05 1.37 15.94
N ARG A 207 -13.17 0.40 16.09
CA ARG A 207 -12.09 0.34 17.08
C ARG A 207 -10.73 0.55 16.42
#